data_73a1c8b0fcc006a2d4fda763a46043f7
#
_entry.id   73a1c8b0fcc006a2d4fda763a46043f7
#
_cell.length_a   1.000
_cell.length_b   1.000
_cell.length_c   1.000
_cell.angle_alpha   90.00
_cell.angle_beta   90.00
_cell.angle_gamma   90.00
#
_symmetry.space_group_name_H-M   'P 1'
#
loop_
_entity.id
_entity.type
_entity.pdbx_description
1 polymer ?
#
loop_
_entity_poly.entity_id
_entity_poly.type
_entity_poly.pdbx_seq_one_letter_code
_entity_poly.pdbx_strand_id
1 'polypeptide(L)'
;MEHREALIALRTFLSTQILGQEKLIERLLIALLADGHMLVEGAPGLAKTKAIKELAEGIEAQFHRIQFTPDLLPADITGTEIYRPETGSFVFQQGPIFHNLVLADEINRAPAKVQSALLEAMAERQVSVGRSTYELSPLFLVMATQNPIEQEGTYPLPEAQLDRFLMHVKIGFPDAAVERKILQQARGEALNGETKPERRVSQQAIFSARKEILNLYMADAVEEYLVQLVMATRTPGKFDPEMAEWISYGASPRGSIALDRCSRAHAWLAGRDFVSPEDIQAVLFDVLRHRIILSFEAEAAGIDQDRVIQRILDVVAVA
;
A
#
# COMPACT_ATOMS: atom_id res chain seq x y z
N MET A 1 -24.54 -6.38 1.23
CA MET A 1 -24.30 -7.31 2.37
C MET A 1 -23.41 -8.48 1.91
N GLU A 2 -23.75 -9.19 0.85
CA GLU A 2 -22.97 -10.35 0.38
C GLU A 2 -21.49 -10.05 0.07
N HIS A 3 -21.17 -8.91 -0.51
CA HIS A 3 -19.79 -8.51 -0.82
C HIS A 3 -18.95 -8.23 0.43
N ARG A 4 -19.56 -7.63 1.46
CA ARG A 4 -18.90 -7.35 2.74
C ARG A 4 -18.60 -8.64 3.50
N GLU A 5 -19.54 -9.56 3.54
CA GLU A 5 -19.38 -10.87 4.17
C GLU A 5 -18.24 -11.66 3.52
N ALA A 6 -18.17 -11.67 2.18
CA ALA A 6 -17.10 -12.33 1.44
C ALA A 6 -15.70 -11.74 1.78
N LEU A 7 -15.59 -10.40 1.91
CA LEU A 7 -14.34 -9.73 2.25
C LEU A 7 -13.96 -9.88 3.73
N ILE A 8 -14.94 -9.99 4.63
CA ILE A 8 -14.72 -10.34 6.05
C ILE A 8 -14.22 -11.79 6.16
N ALA A 9 -14.81 -12.72 5.41
CA ALA A 9 -14.34 -14.10 5.35
C ALA A 9 -12.90 -14.18 4.80
N LEU A 10 -12.58 -13.40 3.76
CA LEU A 10 -11.22 -13.27 3.24
C LEU A 10 -10.25 -12.74 4.31
N ARG A 11 -10.62 -11.68 5.05
CA ARG A 11 -9.80 -11.18 6.17
C ARG A 11 -9.54 -12.26 7.21
N THR A 12 -10.56 -13.02 7.59
CA THR A 12 -10.44 -14.12 8.55
C THR A 12 -9.48 -15.19 8.02
N PHE A 13 -9.63 -15.59 6.75
CA PHE A 13 -8.70 -16.52 6.11
C PHE A 13 -7.26 -16.00 6.17
N LEU A 14 -7.00 -14.77 5.74
CA LEU A 14 -5.67 -14.16 5.77
C LEU A 14 -5.08 -14.14 7.19
N SER A 15 -5.89 -13.84 8.22
CA SER A 15 -5.45 -13.84 9.61
C SER A 15 -5.06 -15.24 10.13
N THR A 16 -5.58 -16.31 9.54
CA THR A 16 -5.14 -17.67 9.86
C THR A 16 -3.85 -18.05 9.16
N GLN A 17 -3.55 -17.45 7.99
CA GLN A 17 -2.35 -17.75 7.21
C GLN A 17 -1.15 -16.90 7.62
N ILE A 18 -1.38 -15.68 8.11
CA ILE A 18 -0.35 -14.66 8.36
C ILE A 18 -0.48 -14.24 9.82
N LEU A 19 0.21 -14.95 10.69
CA LEU A 19 0.16 -14.72 12.13
C LEU A 19 1.02 -13.50 12.53
N GLY A 20 0.48 -12.65 13.43
CA GLY A 20 1.19 -11.52 14.02
C GLY A 20 1.39 -10.32 13.10
N GLN A 21 0.68 -10.28 11.96
CA GLN A 21 0.73 -9.17 11.03
C GLN A 21 -0.69 -8.67 10.70
N GLU A 22 -1.54 -8.58 11.72
CA GLU A 22 -2.94 -8.17 11.59
C GLU A 22 -3.05 -6.78 10.93
N LYS A 23 -2.12 -5.87 11.29
CA LYS A 23 -2.03 -4.54 10.68
C LYS A 23 -1.73 -4.63 9.19
N LEU A 24 -0.78 -5.46 8.77
CA LEU A 24 -0.44 -5.64 7.34
C LEU A 24 -1.65 -6.17 6.55
N ILE A 25 -2.36 -7.16 7.09
CA ILE A 25 -3.56 -7.74 6.46
C ILE A 25 -4.64 -6.67 6.29
N GLU A 26 -4.92 -5.91 7.33
CA GLU A 26 -5.93 -4.84 7.29
C GLU A 26 -5.56 -3.77 6.26
N ARG A 27 -4.31 -3.29 6.26
CA ARG A 27 -3.83 -2.27 5.31
C ARG A 27 -3.80 -2.78 3.87
N LEU A 28 -3.50 -4.06 3.66
CA LEU A 28 -3.56 -4.69 2.35
C LEU A 28 -4.99 -4.74 1.80
N LEU A 29 -5.97 -5.07 2.64
CA LEU A 29 -7.39 -5.03 2.28
C LEU A 29 -7.87 -3.59 2.05
N ILE A 30 -7.45 -2.63 2.87
CA ILE A 30 -7.76 -1.20 2.65
C ILE A 30 -7.17 -0.75 1.31
N ALA A 31 -5.92 -1.08 0.99
CA ALA A 31 -5.30 -0.72 -0.29
C ALA A 31 -6.07 -1.31 -1.49
N LEU A 32 -6.50 -2.58 -1.40
CA LEU A 32 -7.32 -3.24 -2.40
C LEU A 32 -8.66 -2.51 -2.61
N LEU A 33 -9.33 -2.14 -1.52
CA LEU A 33 -10.67 -1.54 -1.51
C LEU A 33 -10.66 -0.04 -1.81
N ALA A 34 -9.64 0.68 -1.40
CA ALA A 34 -9.43 2.10 -1.70
C ALA A 34 -8.84 2.34 -3.10
N ASP A 35 -8.61 1.28 -3.87
CA ASP A 35 -8.05 1.33 -5.22
C ASP A 35 -6.70 2.04 -5.30
N GLY A 36 -5.77 1.63 -4.45
CA GLY A 36 -4.44 2.21 -4.37
C GLY A 36 -3.33 1.19 -4.19
N HIS A 37 -2.10 1.66 -4.18
CA HIS A 37 -0.89 0.88 -4.03
C HIS A 37 -0.27 1.13 -2.66
N MET A 38 0.51 0.19 -2.13
CA MET A 38 1.11 0.35 -0.82
C MET A 38 2.60 0.07 -0.81
N LEU A 39 3.31 0.79 0.04
CA LEU A 39 4.70 0.55 0.39
C LEU A 39 4.73 -0.11 1.77
N VAL A 40 5.50 -1.18 1.91
CA VAL A 40 5.68 -1.90 3.18
C VAL A 40 7.15 -1.87 3.57
N GLU A 41 7.44 -1.25 4.69
CA GLU A 41 8.76 -1.20 5.28
C GLU A 41 8.85 -2.19 6.45
N GLY A 42 9.88 -3.02 6.44
CA GLY A 42 10.13 -3.97 7.52
C GLY A 42 11.27 -4.93 7.19
N ALA A 43 11.82 -5.54 8.23
CA ALA A 43 12.89 -6.51 8.11
C ALA A 43 12.52 -7.69 7.20
N PRO A 44 13.48 -8.41 6.63
CA PRO A 44 13.21 -9.65 5.91
C PRO A 44 12.58 -10.70 6.83
N GLY A 45 11.79 -11.62 6.25
CA GLY A 45 11.16 -12.71 7.02
C GLY A 45 9.82 -12.35 7.69
N LEU A 46 9.30 -11.12 7.57
CA LEU A 46 8.05 -10.67 8.17
C LEU A 46 6.80 -11.00 7.33
N ALA A 47 6.79 -12.11 6.62
CA ALA A 47 5.66 -12.62 5.83
C ALA A 47 5.10 -11.65 4.75
N LYS A 48 5.84 -10.62 4.31
CA LYS A 48 5.41 -9.67 3.29
C LYS A 48 4.99 -10.36 1.99
N THR A 49 5.83 -11.27 1.50
CA THR A 49 5.54 -12.04 0.27
C THR A 49 4.35 -12.97 0.47
N LYS A 50 4.26 -13.65 1.65
CA LYS A 50 3.12 -14.52 1.97
C LYS A 50 1.81 -13.73 1.98
N ALA A 51 1.79 -12.51 2.51
CA ALA A 51 0.58 -11.70 2.63
C ALA A 51 -0.09 -11.41 1.28
N ILE A 52 0.65 -10.93 0.30
CA ILE A 52 0.08 -10.63 -1.02
C ILE A 52 -0.20 -11.89 -1.84
N LYS A 53 0.60 -12.95 -1.66
CA LYS A 53 0.35 -14.26 -2.29
C LYS A 53 -0.98 -14.86 -1.78
N GLU A 54 -1.20 -14.89 -0.47
CA GLU A 54 -2.44 -15.40 0.14
C GLU A 54 -3.65 -14.53 -0.23
N LEU A 55 -3.47 -13.20 -0.35
CA LEU A 55 -4.52 -12.34 -0.90
C LEU A 55 -4.90 -12.76 -2.31
N ALA A 56 -3.91 -13.02 -3.19
CA ALA A 56 -4.17 -13.45 -4.56
C ALA A 56 -4.87 -14.81 -4.63
N GLU A 57 -4.53 -15.75 -3.74
CA GLU A 57 -5.23 -17.01 -3.63
C GLU A 57 -6.68 -16.86 -3.16
N GLY A 58 -6.94 -15.85 -2.30
CA GLY A 58 -8.28 -15.56 -1.77
C GLY A 58 -9.19 -14.78 -2.70
N ILE A 59 -8.69 -14.23 -3.81
CA ILE A 59 -9.46 -13.48 -4.80
C ILE A 59 -9.26 -14.06 -6.21
N GLU A 60 -10.13 -13.71 -7.15
CA GLU A 60 -9.97 -14.07 -8.57
C GLU A 60 -8.96 -13.12 -9.24
N ALA A 61 -7.66 -13.32 -8.97
CA ALA A 61 -6.59 -12.46 -9.46
C ALA A 61 -5.33 -13.27 -9.79
N GLN A 62 -4.53 -12.72 -10.70
CA GLN A 62 -3.21 -13.21 -11.04
C GLN A 62 -2.16 -12.45 -10.23
N PHE A 63 -1.21 -13.19 -9.67
CA PHE A 63 -0.11 -12.66 -8.86
C PHE A 63 1.22 -12.83 -9.55
N HIS A 64 2.08 -11.81 -9.46
CA HIS A 64 3.47 -11.92 -9.87
C HIS A 64 4.39 -11.21 -8.85
N ARG A 65 5.55 -11.83 -8.58
CA ARG A 65 6.61 -11.24 -7.76
C ARG A 65 7.75 -10.78 -8.68
N ILE A 66 8.12 -9.52 -8.56
CA ILE A 66 9.30 -8.94 -9.21
C ILE A 66 10.32 -8.67 -8.12
N GLN A 67 11.46 -9.37 -8.16
CA GLN A 67 12.60 -9.05 -7.31
C GLN A 67 13.39 -7.91 -7.95
N PHE A 68 13.47 -6.78 -7.27
CA PHE A 68 14.21 -5.63 -7.75
C PHE A 68 15.70 -5.81 -7.48
N THR A 69 16.52 -5.63 -8.53
CA THR A 69 17.98 -5.79 -8.51
C THR A 69 18.64 -4.65 -9.28
N PRO A 70 19.94 -4.38 -9.05
CA PRO A 70 20.64 -3.28 -9.73
C PRO A 70 20.75 -3.42 -11.26
N ASP A 71 20.64 -4.62 -11.79
CA ASP A 71 20.73 -4.95 -13.21
C ASP A 71 19.38 -4.97 -13.93
N LEU A 72 18.28 -4.81 -13.21
CA LEU A 72 16.92 -4.81 -13.79
C LEU A 72 16.74 -3.63 -14.76
N LEU A 73 16.07 -3.88 -15.88
CA LEU A 73 15.72 -2.88 -16.89
C LEU A 73 14.21 -2.57 -16.86
N PRO A 74 13.78 -1.37 -17.29
CA PRO A 74 12.34 -1.06 -17.40
C PRO A 74 11.56 -2.08 -18.25
N ALA A 75 12.13 -2.60 -19.33
CA ALA A 75 11.50 -3.60 -20.19
C ALA A 75 11.23 -4.94 -19.48
N ASP A 76 12.00 -5.29 -18.46
CA ASP A 76 11.78 -6.50 -17.66
C ASP A 76 10.49 -6.42 -16.84
N ILE A 77 10.02 -5.20 -16.54
CA ILE A 77 8.77 -4.93 -15.82
C ILE A 77 7.63 -4.71 -16.80
N THR A 78 7.82 -3.85 -17.79
CA THR A 78 6.75 -3.39 -18.69
C THR A 78 6.52 -4.33 -19.85
N GLY A 79 7.51 -5.14 -20.21
CA GLY A 79 7.50 -5.93 -21.43
C GLY A 79 8.19 -5.23 -22.59
N THR A 80 8.30 -5.93 -23.72
CA THR A 80 9.04 -5.48 -24.90
C THR A 80 8.39 -5.95 -26.20
N GLU A 81 8.68 -5.28 -27.29
CA GLU A 81 8.31 -5.73 -28.62
C GLU A 81 9.33 -6.75 -29.14
N ILE A 82 8.86 -7.93 -29.54
CA ILE A 82 9.67 -9.00 -30.11
C ILE A 82 9.36 -9.11 -31.58
N TYR A 83 10.43 -9.07 -32.43
CA TYR A 83 10.29 -9.33 -33.83
C TYR A 83 10.07 -10.82 -34.11
N ARG A 84 8.99 -11.15 -34.82
CA ARG A 84 8.67 -12.50 -35.29
C ARG A 84 9.04 -12.64 -36.76
N PRO A 85 10.11 -13.38 -37.11
CA PRO A 85 10.54 -13.57 -38.48
C PRO A 85 9.47 -14.22 -39.36
N GLU A 86 8.66 -15.13 -38.80
CA GLU A 86 7.63 -15.89 -39.51
C GLU A 86 6.51 -14.99 -40.04
N THR A 87 6.20 -13.90 -39.35
CA THR A 87 5.16 -12.95 -39.76
C THR A 87 5.70 -11.61 -40.24
N GLY A 88 7.02 -11.37 -40.12
CA GLY A 88 7.64 -10.09 -40.43
C GLY A 88 7.16 -8.92 -39.60
N SER A 89 6.64 -9.19 -38.39
CA SER A 89 6.00 -8.19 -37.53
C SER A 89 6.56 -8.18 -36.12
N PHE A 90 6.44 -7.03 -35.46
CA PHE A 90 6.70 -6.92 -34.00
C PHE A 90 5.45 -7.29 -33.23
N VAL A 91 5.62 -8.10 -32.21
CA VAL A 91 4.54 -8.48 -31.25
C VAL A 91 4.95 -8.06 -29.87
N PHE A 92 4.07 -7.34 -29.20
CA PHE A 92 4.30 -6.97 -27.81
C PHE A 92 4.17 -8.18 -26.89
N GLN A 93 5.24 -8.46 -26.15
CA GLN A 93 5.22 -9.42 -25.06
C GLN A 93 5.06 -8.68 -23.75
N GLN A 94 3.91 -8.88 -23.09
CA GLN A 94 3.59 -8.27 -21.82
C GLN A 94 4.59 -8.67 -20.73
N GLY A 95 5.00 -7.68 -19.93
CA GLY A 95 5.81 -7.90 -18.74
C GLY A 95 4.96 -8.24 -17.50
N PRO A 96 5.62 -8.53 -16.37
CA PRO A 96 4.95 -8.92 -15.15
C PRO A 96 3.97 -7.89 -14.56
N ILE A 97 4.09 -6.61 -14.93
CA ILE A 97 3.20 -5.55 -14.45
C ILE A 97 1.74 -5.70 -14.92
N PHE A 98 1.49 -6.54 -15.94
CA PHE A 98 0.14 -6.82 -16.43
C PHE A 98 -0.66 -7.78 -15.56
N HIS A 99 -0.09 -8.29 -14.46
CA HIS A 99 -0.84 -9.06 -13.46
C HIS A 99 -1.67 -8.15 -12.55
N ASN A 100 -2.71 -8.72 -11.93
CA ASN A 100 -3.60 -7.97 -11.03
C ASN A 100 -2.92 -7.54 -9.74
N LEU A 101 -2.16 -8.44 -9.12
CA LEU A 101 -1.40 -8.20 -7.90
C LEU A 101 0.08 -8.37 -8.18
N VAL A 102 0.83 -7.32 -7.95
CA VAL A 102 2.28 -7.29 -8.16
C VAL A 102 2.99 -7.02 -6.84
N LEU A 103 3.91 -7.90 -6.47
CA LEU A 103 4.87 -7.63 -5.42
C LEU A 103 6.15 -7.08 -6.05
N ALA A 104 6.43 -5.80 -5.81
CA ALA A 104 7.71 -5.17 -6.15
C ALA A 104 8.65 -5.31 -4.93
N ASP A 105 9.37 -6.43 -4.88
CA ASP A 105 10.17 -6.77 -3.72
C ASP A 105 11.52 -6.06 -3.75
N GLU A 106 11.87 -5.36 -2.66
CA GLU A 106 13.08 -4.53 -2.51
C GLU A 106 13.20 -3.43 -3.59
N ILE A 107 12.14 -2.65 -3.77
CA ILE A 107 12.05 -1.62 -4.84
C ILE A 107 13.23 -0.64 -4.83
N ASN A 108 13.82 -0.36 -3.68
CA ASN A 108 14.97 0.53 -3.51
C ASN A 108 16.30 -0.07 -4.03
N ARG A 109 16.36 -1.33 -4.44
CA ARG A 109 17.57 -1.94 -5.04
C ARG A 109 17.71 -1.70 -6.53
N ALA A 110 16.63 -1.34 -7.23
CA ALA A 110 16.70 -1.09 -8.66
C ALA A 110 17.04 0.37 -8.98
N PRO A 111 17.65 0.62 -10.16
CA PRO A 111 17.94 1.96 -10.62
C PRO A 111 16.69 2.83 -10.75
N ALA A 112 16.85 4.15 -10.61
CA ALA A 112 15.75 5.13 -10.65
C ALA A 112 14.87 5.03 -11.91
N LYS A 113 15.41 4.62 -13.06
CA LYS A 113 14.63 4.43 -14.30
C LYS A 113 13.61 3.29 -14.18
N VAL A 114 13.97 2.22 -13.49
CA VAL A 114 13.09 1.06 -13.25
C VAL A 114 12.01 1.41 -12.24
N GLN A 115 12.38 2.07 -11.15
CA GLN A 115 11.43 2.60 -10.17
C GLN A 115 10.41 3.54 -10.84
N SER A 116 10.89 4.47 -11.68
CA SER A 116 10.03 5.41 -12.40
C SER A 116 9.05 4.71 -13.34
N ALA A 117 9.47 3.67 -14.05
CA ALA A 117 8.59 2.91 -14.95
C ALA A 117 7.44 2.23 -14.17
N LEU A 118 7.74 1.60 -13.02
CA LEU A 118 6.70 1.02 -12.16
C LEU A 118 5.74 2.09 -11.63
N LEU A 119 6.28 3.19 -11.11
CA LEU A 119 5.48 4.26 -10.48
C LEU A 119 4.64 5.05 -11.50
N GLU A 120 5.11 5.16 -12.76
CA GLU A 120 4.32 5.72 -13.85
C GLU A 120 3.14 4.80 -14.18
N ALA A 121 3.39 3.50 -14.35
CA ALA A 121 2.34 2.52 -14.60
C ALA A 121 1.30 2.46 -13.46
N MET A 122 1.74 2.61 -12.20
CA MET A 122 0.82 2.72 -11.04
C MET A 122 -0.09 3.94 -11.13
N ALA A 123 0.44 5.09 -11.55
CA ALA A 123 -0.31 6.34 -11.61
C ALA A 123 -1.25 6.40 -12.80
N GLU A 124 -0.76 6.00 -13.99
CA GLU A 124 -1.47 6.15 -15.27
C GLU A 124 -2.32 4.94 -15.64
N ARG A 125 -2.13 3.79 -14.96
CA ARG A 125 -2.77 2.48 -15.25
C ARG A 125 -2.58 2.02 -16.69
N GLN A 126 -1.50 2.43 -17.30
CA GLN A 126 -1.11 2.07 -18.64
C GLN A 126 0.42 2.06 -18.79
N VAL A 127 0.89 1.41 -19.83
CA VAL A 127 2.31 1.32 -20.17
C VAL A 127 2.48 1.69 -21.63
N SER A 128 3.43 2.58 -21.94
CA SER A 128 3.80 2.92 -23.32
C SER A 128 5.07 2.18 -23.74
N VAL A 129 4.98 1.38 -24.79
CA VAL A 129 6.11 0.64 -25.37
C VAL A 129 6.16 0.93 -26.87
N GLY A 130 7.30 1.44 -27.35
CA GLY A 130 7.43 1.88 -28.74
C GLY A 130 6.46 3.01 -29.06
N ARG A 131 5.50 2.75 -29.96
CA ARG A 131 4.48 3.72 -30.39
C ARG A 131 3.08 3.39 -29.85
N SER A 132 2.95 2.35 -29.05
CA SER A 132 1.68 1.83 -28.57
C SER A 132 1.54 2.00 -27.06
N THR A 133 0.32 2.24 -26.61
CA THR A 133 -0.04 2.30 -25.20
C THR A 133 -0.94 1.12 -24.87
N TYR A 134 -0.65 0.44 -23.77
CA TYR A 134 -1.33 -0.75 -23.31
C TYR A 134 -1.93 -0.51 -21.94
N GLU A 135 -3.22 -0.69 -21.78
CA GLU A 135 -3.93 -0.54 -20.51
C GLU A 135 -3.62 -1.71 -19.57
N LEU A 136 -3.47 -1.42 -18.30
CA LEU A 136 -3.37 -2.43 -17.23
C LEU A 136 -4.75 -2.90 -16.79
N SER A 137 -4.77 -4.01 -16.05
CA SER A 137 -6.03 -4.55 -15.51
C SER A 137 -6.77 -3.51 -14.66
N PRO A 138 -8.12 -3.42 -14.72
CA PRO A 138 -8.93 -2.60 -13.81
C PRO A 138 -8.70 -2.94 -12.34
N LEU A 139 -8.45 -4.21 -12.02
CA LEU A 139 -7.95 -4.63 -10.72
C LEU A 139 -6.42 -4.69 -10.79
N PHE A 140 -5.76 -3.65 -10.33
CA PHE A 140 -4.32 -3.56 -10.31
C PHE A 140 -3.84 -2.98 -8.98
N LEU A 141 -3.09 -3.79 -8.22
CA LEU A 141 -2.51 -3.41 -6.94
C LEU A 141 -1.03 -3.78 -6.91
N VAL A 142 -0.19 -2.81 -6.60
CA VAL A 142 1.23 -3.02 -6.32
C VAL A 142 1.46 -2.92 -4.82
N MET A 143 2.08 -3.94 -4.24
CA MET A 143 2.70 -3.88 -2.94
C MET A 143 4.21 -3.82 -3.15
N ALA A 144 4.80 -2.66 -2.90
CA ALA A 144 6.25 -2.50 -2.91
C ALA A 144 6.82 -2.77 -1.52
N THR A 145 8.02 -3.35 -1.43
CA THR A 145 8.70 -3.55 -0.16
C THR A 145 10.02 -2.79 -0.10
N GLN A 146 10.37 -2.36 1.11
CA GLN A 146 11.69 -1.82 1.43
C GLN A 146 12.23 -2.51 2.68
N ASN A 147 13.55 -2.76 2.67
CA ASN A 147 14.26 -3.24 3.84
C ASN A 147 15.02 -2.08 4.49
N PRO A 148 14.66 -1.64 5.71
CA PRO A 148 15.31 -0.50 6.36
C PRO A 148 16.74 -0.79 6.83
N ILE A 149 17.12 -2.07 6.91
CA ILE A 149 18.45 -2.48 7.40
C ILE A 149 19.50 -2.41 6.29
N GLU A 150 19.11 -2.66 5.05
CA GLU A 150 20.01 -2.65 3.90
C GLU A 150 20.10 -1.24 3.30
N GLN A 151 21.21 -0.56 3.56
CA GLN A 151 21.49 0.77 3.02
C GLN A 151 22.49 0.74 1.85
N GLU A 152 23.40 -0.22 1.84
CA GLU A 152 24.40 -0.35 0.77
C GLU A 152 23.75 -0.87 -0.53
N GLY A 153 24.07 -0.23 -1.65
CA GLY A 153 23.54 -0.62 -2.97
C GLY A 153 22.06 -0.30 -3.18
N THR A 154 21.51 0.65 -2.42
CA THR A 154 20.13 1.08 -2.54
C THR A 154 20.02 2.47 -3.17
N TYR A 155 18.90 2.69 -3.86
CA TYR A 155 18.51 3.96 -4.47
C TYR A 155 17.23 4.44 -3.77
N PRO A 156 17.28 5.46 -2.93
CA PRO A 156 16.10 5.95 -2.22
C PRO A 156 15.06 6.46 -3.23
N LEU A 157 13.78 6.21 -2.91
CA LEU A 157 12.67 6.75 -3.68
C LEU A 157 12.54 8.25 -3.38
N PRO A 158 12.53 9.12 -4.39
CA PRO A 158 12.23 10.54 -4.19
C PRO A 158 10.82 10.74 -3.60
N GLU A 159 10.62 11.81 -2.84
CA GLU A 159 9.37 12.13 -2.15
C GLU A 159 8.17 12.22 -3.11
N ALA A 160 8.36 12.80 -4.30
CA ALA A 160 7.33 12.88 -5.33
C ALA A 160 6.89 11.50 -5.86
N GLN A 161 7.77 10.50 -5.74
CA GLN A 161 7.47 9.12 -6.09
C GLN A 161 6.78 8.38 -4.93
N LEU A 162 7.21 8.63 -3.69
CA LEU A 162 6.57 8.11 -2.49
C LEU A 162 5.10 8.55 -2.38
N ASP A 163 4.77 9.79 -2.76
CA ASP A 163 3.41 10.33 -2.75
C ASP A 163 2.42 9.59 -3.68
N ARG A 164 2.92 8.73 -4.60
CA ARG A 164 2.08 7.87 -5.45
C ARG A 164 1.55 6.63 -4.72
N PHE A 165 2.19 6.22 -3.62
CA PHE A 165 1.66 5.17 -2.77
C PHE A 165 0.51 5.69 -1.91
N LEU A 166 -0.56 4.92 -1.81
CA LEU A 166 -1.71 5.23 -0.95
C LEU A 166 -1.30 5.26 0.52
N MET A 167 -0.54 4.25 0.94
CA MET A 167 -0.07 4.06 2.31
C MET A 167 1.39 3.60 2.33
N HIS A 168 2.12 4.01 3.36
CA HIS A 168 3.42 3.50 3.78
C HIS A 168 3.28 2.82 5.13
N VAL A 169 3.33 1.51 5.14
CA VAL A 169 3.07 0.66 6.31
C VAL A 169 4.37 0.16 6.90
N LYS A 170 4.65 0.50 8.15
CA LYS A 170 5.77 -0.06 8.90
C LYS A 170 5.30 -1.30 9.66
N ILE A 171 6.05 -2.40 9.51
CA ILE A 171 5.79 -3.66 10.21
C ILE A 171 7.01 -4.07 11.04
N GLY A 172 6.74 -4.68 12.18
CA GLY A 172 7.74 -5.13 13.13
C GLY A 172 7.73 -6.64 13.36
N PHE A 173 8.67 -7.11 14.17
CA PHE A 173 8.71 -8.50 14.58
C PHE A 173 7.52 -8.85 15.48
N PRO A 174 6.99 -10.09 15.37
CA PRO A 174 5.99 -10.59 16.26
C PRO A 174 6.55 -10.83 17.66
N ASP A 175 5.68 -10.92 18.66
CA ASP A 175 6.06 -11.30 20.01
C ASP A 175 6.35 -12.82 20.14
N ALA A 176 6.89 -13.24 21.28
CA ALA A 176 7.26 -14.62 21.54
C ALA A 176 6.08 -15.62 21.48
N ALA A 177 4.87 -15.19 21.81
CA ALA A 177 3.69 -16.03 21.75
C ALA A 177 3.25 -16.29 20.30
N VAL A 178 3.34 -15.27 19.47
CA VAL A 178 3.04 -15.34 18.03
C VAL A 178 4.14 -16.15 17.32
N GLU A 179 5.43 -15.94 17.65
CA GLU A 179 6.54 -16.76 17.10
C GLU A 179 6.32 -18.26 17.32
N ARG A 180 5.85 -18.65 18.51
CA ARG A 180 5.50 -20.06 18.80
C ARG A 180 4.41 -20.58 17.87
N LYS A 181 3.37 -19.76 17.61
CA LYS A 181 2.29 -20.14 16.69
C LYS A 181 2.79 -20.27 15.25
N ILE A 182 3.68 -19.36 14.80
CA ILE A 182 4.33 -19.43 13.47
C ILE A 182 5.09 -20.74 13.31
N LEU A 183 5.87 -21.16 14.32
CA LEU A 183 6.58 -22.43 14.29
C LEU A 183 5.61 -23.64 14.20
N GLN A 184 4.51 -23.60 14.93
CA GLN A 184 3.48 -24.64 14.89
C GLN A 184 2.81 -24.72 13.51
N GLN A 185 2.44 -23.55 12.95
CA GLN A 185 1.86 -23.44 11.62
C GLN A 185 2.80 -23.99 10.54
N ALA A 186 4.08 -23.58 10.54
CA ALA A 186 5.07 -24.04 9.57
C ALA A 186 5.24 -25.56 9.60
N ARG A 187 5.23 -26.18 10.79
CA ARG A 187 5.24 -27.65 10.93
C ARG A 187 3.96 -28.28 10.39
N GLY A 188 2.80 -27.68 10.65
CA GLY A 188 1.52 -28.14 10.14
C GLY A 188 1.46 -28.09 8.62
N GLU A 189 1.88 -26.99 8.01
CA GLU A 189 1.95 -26.82 6.56
C GLU A 189 2.91 -27.83 5.89
N ALA A 190 4.06 -28.10 6.53
CA ALA A 190 5.01 -29.10 6.03
C ALA A 190 4.47 -30.55 6.05
N LEU A 191 3.59 -30.87 7.00
CA LEU A 191 3.00 -32.21 7.16
C LEU A 191 1.73 -32.41 6.31
N ASN A 192 0.89 -31.37 6.20
CA ASN A 192 -0.47 -31.47 5.66
C ASN A 192 -0.70 -30.66 4.38
N GLY A 193 0.29 -29.86 3.95
CA GLY A 193 0.15 -28.89 2.85
C GLY A 193 -0.46 -27.56 3.28
N GLU A 194 -0.44 -26.59 2.36
CA GLU A 194 -1.01 -25.24 2.57
C GLU A 194 -2.55 -25.30 2.58
N THR A 195 -3.17 -24.58 3.50
CA THR A 195 -4.64 -24.44 3.55
C THR A 195 -5.07 -23.46 2.46
N LYS A 196 -6.06 -23.83 1.65
CA LYS A 196 -6.63 -22.93 0.62
C LYS A 196 -7.93 -22.32 1.10
N PRO A 197 -8.30 -21.14 0.58
CA PRO A 197 -9.58 -20.53 0.90
C PRO A 197 -10.73 -21.39 0.33
N GLU A 198 -11.82 -21.52 1.08
CA GLU A 198 -13.00 -22.27 0.63
C GLU A 198 -13.66 -21.63 -0.60
N ARG A 199 -13.64 -20.32 -0.68
CA ARG A 199 -14.21 -19.54 -1.78
C ARG A 199 -13.33 -18.33 -2.09
N ARG A 200 -13.11 -18.07 -3.38
CA ARG A 200 -12.44 -16.85 -3.85
C ARG A 200 -13.43 -15.70 -3.99
N VAL A 201 -12.99 -14.51 -3.62
CA VAL A 201 -13.78 -13.28 -3.84
C VAL A 201 -13.62 -12.87 -5.29
N SER A 202 -14.72 -12.68 -6.01
CA SER A 202 -14.70 -12.25 -7.41
C SER A 202 -14.23 -10.80 -7.54
N GLN A 203 -13.63 -10.46 -8.68
CA GLN A 203 -13.27 -9.06 -8.98
C GLN A 203 -14.52 -8.15 -8.98
N GLN A 204 -15.65 -8.66 -9.45
CA GLN A 204 -16.92 -7.92 -9.44
C GLN A 204 -17.36 -7.57 -8.01
N ALA A 205 -17.18 -8.47 -7.05
CA ALA A 205 -17.48 -8.20 -5.64
C ALA A 205 -16.56 -7.08 -5.07
N ILE A 206 -15.26 -7.06 -5.45
CA ILE A 206 -14.34 -6.01 -5.07
C ILE A 206 -14.78 -4.65 -5.67
N PHE A 207 -15.12 -4.61 -6.96
CA PHE A 207 -15.58 -3.37 -7.61
C PHE A 207 -16.90 -2.86 -7.02
N SER A 208 -17.81 -3.76 -6.65
CA SER A 208 -19.05 -3.40 -5.96
C SER A 208 -18.78 -2.83 -4.58
N ALA A 209 -17.91 -3.46 -3.81
CA ALA A 209 -17.47 -2.97 -2.50
C ALA A 209 -16.80 -1.58 -2.59
N ARG A 210 -15.95 -1.33 -3.61
CA ARG A 210 -15.35 -0.01 -3.85
C ARG A 210 -16.42 1.08 -4.05
N LYS A 211 -17.50 0.78 -4.79
CA LYS A 211 -18.61 1.72 -4.97
C LYS A 211 -19.40 1.96 -3.68
N GLU A 212 -19.64 0.92 -2.89
CA GLU A 212 -20.28 1.04 -1.57
C GLU A 212 -19.45 1.92 -0.64
N ILE A 213 -18.13 1.70 -0.59
CA ILE A 213 -17.17 2.44 0.23
C ILE A 213 -17.17 3.93 -0.12
N LEU A 214 -17.13 4.28 -1.41
CA LEU A 214 -17.16 5.68 -1.84
C LEU A 214 -18.46 6.39 -1.49
N ASN A 215 -19.56 5.67 -1.31
CA ASN A 215 -20.86 6.20 -0.93
C ASN A 215 -21.13 6.15 0.59
N LEU A 216 -20.16 5.69 1.41
CA LEU A 216 -20.34 5.75 2.87
C LEU A 216 -20.58 7.20 3.32
N TYR A 217 -21.49 7.36 4.28
CA TYR A 217 -21.74 8.67 4.86
C TYR A 217 -20.52 9.16 5.68
N MET A 218 -20.15 10.42 5.50
CA MET A 218 -19.20 11.14 6.34
C MET A 218 -19.85 12.47 6.68
N ALA A 219 -19.97 12.80 7.96
CA ALA A 219 -20.52 14.08 8.42
C ALA A 219 -19.55 15.22 8.05
N ASP A 220 -20.08 16.40 7.74
CA ASP A 220 -19.28 17.58 7.37
C ASP A 220 -18.21 17.90 8.42
N ALA A 221 -18.52 17.73 9.72
CA ALA A 221 -17.56 17.93 10.80
C ALA A 221 -16.40 16.92 10.75
N VAL A 222 -16.66 15.66 10.37
CA VAL A 222 -15.62 14.63 10.22
C VAL A 222 -14.77 14.90 8.98
N GLU A 223 -15.38 15.37 7.89
CA GLU A 223 -14.65 15.78 6.69
C GLU A 223 -13.76 16.99 6.97
N GLU A 224 -14.27 17.99 7.69
CA GLU A 224 -13.48 19.14 8.14
C GLU A 224 -12.32 18.72 9.02
N TYR A 225 -12.54 17.80 9.97
CA TYR A 225 -11.45 17.24 10.80
C TYR A 225 -10.35 16.61 9.96
N LEU A 226 -10.71 15.80 8.96
CA LEU A 226 -9.77 15.22 8.00
C LEU A 226 -8.95 16.31 7.28
N VAL A 227 -9.63 17.35 6.79
CA VAL A 227 -8.98 18.49 6.12
C VAL A 227 -8.01 19.20 7.07
N GLN A 228 -8.42 19.46 8.31
CA GLN A 228 -7.57 20.15 9.30
C GLN A 228 -6.32 19.35 9.65
N LEU A 229 -6.40 18.02 9.76
CA LEU A 229 -5.23 17.16 9.94
C LEU A 229 -4.20 17.33 8.79
N VAL A 230 -4.67 17.38 7.56
CA VAL A 230 -3.79 17.61 6.40
C VAL A 230 -3.27 19.05 6.37
N MET A 231 -4.11 20.05 6.69
CA MET A 231 -3.71 21.46 6.74
C MET A 231 -2.67 21.72 7.83
N ALA A 232 -2.70 20.99 8.94
CA ALA A 232 -1.68 21.06 9.98
C ALA A 232 -0.28 20.68 9.45
N THR A 233 -0.19 19.79 8.45
CA THR A 233 1.09 19.49 7.80
C THR A 233 1.59 20.61 6.90
N ARG A 234 0.68 21.45 6.31
CA ARG A 234 1.01 22.50 5.33
C ARG A 234 1.25 23.87 5.95
N THR A 235 0.53 24.14 7.01
CA THR A 235 0.61 25.42 7.74
C THR A 235 0.78 25.18 9.24
N PRO A 236 1.84 24.42 9.64
CA PRO A 236 1.98 23.93 11.02
C PRO A 236 1.98 25.05 12.05
N GLY A 237 2.55 26.22 11.74
CA GLY A 237 2.61 27.35 12.66
C GLY A 237 1.25 27.97 13.04
N LYS A 238 0.15 27.61 12.35
CA LYS A 238 -1.21 27.98 12.76
C LYS A 238 -1.76 27.08 13.87
N PHE A 239 -1.21 25.89 14.02
CA PHE A 239 -1.63 24.88 14.98
C PHE A 239 -0.67 24.80 16.16
N ASP A 240 0.62 24.83 15.87
CA ASP A 240 1.68 24.71 16.89
C ASP A 240 2.98 25.34 16.37
N PRO A 241 3.58 26.31 17.10
CA PRO A 241 4.86 26.93 16.71
C PRO A 241 6.02 25.92 16.59
N GLU A 242 6.07 24.91 17.45
CA GLU A 242 7.14 23.91 17.45
C GLU A 242 7.08 23.04 16.18
N MET A 243 5.87 22.66 15.74
CA MET A 243 5.72 21.93 14.47
C MET A 243 6.17 22.74 13.25
N ALA A 244 6.11 24.08 13.32
CA ALA A 244 6.60 24.93 12.24
C ALA A 244 8.12 24.80 12.01
N GLU A 245 8.86 24.46 13.06
CA GLU A 245 10.30 24.21 13.00
C GLU A 245 10.59 22.79 12.49
N TRP A 246 9.65 21.85 12.67
CA TRP A 246 9.85 20.45 12.32
C TRP A 246 9.52 20.12 10.87
N ILE A 247 8.53 20.81 10.28
CA ILE A 247 7.99 20.47 8.96
C ILE A 247 8.54 21.42 7.91
N SER A 248 9.34 20.90 6.98
CA SER A 248 9.81 21.63 5.80
C SER A 248 8.77 21.62 4.68
N TYR A 249 8.07 20.51 4.48
CA TYR A 249 7.04 20.37 3.45
C TYR A 249 5.92 19.42 3.90
N GLY A 250 4.68 19.84 3.71
CA GLY A 250 3.49 19.08 4.10
C GLY A 250 2.86 18.25 2.96
N ALA A 251 1.86 17.48 3.31
CA ALA A 251 1.20 16.56 2.40
C ALA A 251 0.48 17.25 1.24
N SER A 252 0.57 16.69 0.04
CA SER A 252 -0.13 17.11 -1.16
C SER A 252 -1.66 16.83 -1.08
N PRO A 253 -2.49 17.31 -2.03
CA PRO A 253 -3.90 16.92 -2.11
C PRO A 253 -4.12 15.41 -2.24
N ARG A 254 -3.13 14.64 -2.73
CA ARG A 254 -3.19 13.18 -2.73
C ARG A 254 -3.28 12.62 -1.31
N GLY A 255 -2.67 13.28 -0.33
CA GLY A 255 -2.80 12.92 1.08
C GLY A 255 -4.24 13.00 1.59
N SER A 256 -4.98 14.08 1.27
CA SER A 256 -6.39 14.22 1.65
C SER A 256 -7.26 13.15 0.99
N ILE A 257 -7.06 12.91 -0.33
CA ILE A 257 -7.79 11.88 -1.08
C ILE A 257 -7.48 10.48 -0.53
N ALA A 258 -6.22 10.21 -0.23
CA ALA A 258 -5.81 8.93 0.35
C ALA A 258 -6.44 8.72 1.74
N LEU A 259 -6.46 9.77 2.56
CA LEU A 259 -7.03 9.70 3.90
C LEU A 259 -8.53 9.46 3.86
N ASP A 260 -9.27 10.16 2.97
CA ASP A 260 -10.71 9.94 2.76
C ASP A 260 -11.00 8.49 2.32
N ARG A 261 -10.29 8.00 1.31
CA ARG A 261 -10.51 6.64 0.79
C ARG A 261 -10.15 5.55 1.81
N CYS A 262 -9.04 5.71 2.52
CA CYS A 262 -8.59 4.73 3.51
C CYS A 262 -9.51 4.69 4.73
N SER A 263 -9.98 5.85 5.23
CA SER A 263 -10.89 5.91 6.37
C SER A 263 -12.27 5.31 6.05
N ARG A 264 -12.80 5.57 4.85
CA ARG A 264 -14.04 4.92 4.36
C ARG A 264 -13.88 3.41 4.25
N ALA A 265 -12.76 2.94 3.69
CA ALA A 265 -12.48 1.51 3.59
C ALA A 265 -12.34 0.86 4.97
N HIS A 266 -11.70 1.55 5.92
CA HIS A 266 -11.58 1.09 7.31
C HIS A 266 -12.94 0.96 8.00
N ALA A 267 -13.79 2.00 7.91
CA ALA A 267 -15.15 1.98 8.46
C ALA A 267 -15.98 0.84 7.87
N TRP A 268 -15.91 0.65 6.55
CA TRP A 268 -16.64 -0.40 5.85
C TRP A 268 -16.20 -1.80 6.28
N LEU A 269 -14.89 -2.04 6.41
CA LEU A 269 -14.33 -3.31 6.91
C LEU A 269 -14.70 -3.57 8.38
N ALA A 270 -14.90 -2.52 9.16
CA ALA A 270 -15.39 -2.60 10.54
C ALA A 270 -16.92 -2.82 10.64
N GLY A 271 -17.63 -2.92 9.50
CA GLY A 271 -19.06 -3.19 9.47
C GLY A 271 -19.95 -1.96 9.62
N ARG A 272 -19.39 -0.75 9.63
CA ARG A 272 -20.15 0.50 9.75
C ARG A 272 -20.59 1.02 8.38
N ASP A 273 -21.60 1.86 8.38
CA ASP A 273 -22.17 2.56 7.22
C ASP A 273 -21.88 4.07 7.25
N PHE A 274 -21.07 4.52 8.20
CA PHE A 274 -20.56 5.88 8.33
C PHE A 274 -19.10 5.89 8.75
N VAL A 275 -18.41 6.98 8.45
CA VAL A 275 -17.01 7.24 8.85
C VAL A 275 -16.99 8.08 10.12
N SER A 276 -16.18 7.68 11.07
CA SER A 276 -15.94 8.40 12.31
C SER A 276 -14.51 8.98 12.37
N PRO A 277 -14.21 9.91 13.29
CA PRO A 277 -12.84 10.43 13.48
C PRO A 277 -11.82 9.31 13.77
N GLU A 278 -12.23 8.26 14.48
CA GLU A 278 -11.37 7.12 14.81
C GLU A 278 -10.93 6.36 13.56
N ASP A 279 -11.75 6.32 12.50
CA ASP A 279 -11.37 5.71 11.23
C ASP A 279 -10.25 6.48 10.53
N ILE A 280 -10.30 7.80 10.63
CA ILE A 280 -9.26 8.68 10.10
C ILE A 280 -7.97 8.49 10.89
N GLN A 281 -8.06 8.52 12.22
CA GLN A 281 -6.91 8.33 13.12
C GLN A 281 -6.24 6.97 12.94
N ALA A 282 -7.04 5.92 12.73
CA ALA A 282 -6.54 4.55 12.53
C ALA A 282 -5.61 4.41 11.32
N VAL A 283 -5.81 5.20 10.26
CA VAL A 283 -5.02 5.11 9.01
C VAL A 283 -4.03 6.28 8.85
N LEU A 284 -4.11 7.30 9.69
CA LEU A 284 -3.40 8.58 9.54
C LEU A 284 -1.89 8.41 9.39
N PHE A 285 -1.26 7.64 10.26
CA PHE A 285 0.18 7.41 10.24
C PHE A 285 0.64 6.79 8.91
N ASP A 286 -0.08 5.75 8.45
CA ASP A 286 0.29 5.02 7.25
C ASP A 286 0.01 5.85 5.97
N VAL A 287 -0.92 6.81 6.03
CA VAL A 287 -1.23 7.70 4.91
C VAL A 287 -0.30 8.91 4.86
N LEU A 288 0.06 9.51 6.00
CA LEU A 288 0.80 10.79 6.01
C LEU A 288 2.32 10.64 6.16
N ARG A 289 2.81 9.54 6.74
CA ARG A 289 4.23 9.34 7.08
C ARG A 289 5.18 9.67 5.92
N HIS A 290 4.89 9.21 4.72
CA HIS A 290 5.72 9.38 3.53
C HIS A 290 5.41 10.66 2.74
N ARG A 291 4.56 11.54 3.29
CA ARG A 291 4.14 12.80 2.69
C ARG A 291 4.60 14.04 3.44
N ILE A 292 5.23 13.83 4.60
CA ILE A 292 5.77 14.90 5.44
C ILE A 292 7.28 14.87 5.31
N ILE A 293 7.85 15.99 4.86
CA ILE A 293 9.29 16.20 4.80
C ILE A 293 9.70 17.02 6.01
N LEU A 294 10.61 16.49 6.78
CA LEU A 294 11.14 17.16 7.98
C LEU A 294 12.16 18.23 7.61
N SER A 295 12.40 19.14 8.52
CA SER A 295 13.54 20.04 8.47
C SER A 295 14.82 19.29 8.86
N PHE A 296 15.96 19.78 8.42
CA PHE A 296 17.25 19.21 8.80
C PHE A 296 17.48 19.27 10.32
N GLU A 297 17.04 20.34 10.95
CA GLU A 297 17.11 20.55 12.38
C GLU A 297 16.26 19.53 13.17
N ALA A 298 15.08 19.21 12.67
CA ALA A 298 14.21 18.20 13.26
C ALA A 298 14.84 16.81 13.18
N GLU A 299 15.35 16.42 12.01
CA GLU A 299 16.05 15.15 11.84
C GLU A 299 17.27 15.03 12.74
N ALA A 300 18.08 16.09 12.82
CA ALA A 300 19.25 16.16 13.72
C ALA A 300 18.88 16.06 15.20
N ALA A 301 17.66 16.52 15.56
CA ALA A 301 17.10 16.39 16.92
C ALA A 301 16.46 15.02 17.18
N GLY A 302 16.47 14.10 16.20
CA GLY A 302 15.89 12.76 16.31
C GLY A 302 14.35 12.75 16.27
N ILE A 303 13.74 13.76 15.66
CA ILE A 303 12.30 13.80 15.40
C ILE A 303 12.04 13.05 14.10
N ASP A 304 11.10 12.14 14.14
CA ASP A 304 10.61 11.40 12.98
C ASP A 304 9.19 11.84 12.56
N GLN A 305 8.75 11.39 11.40
CA GLN A 305 7.43 11.71 10.88
C GLN A 305 6.30 11.20 11.77
N ASP A 306 6.48 10.07 12.45
CA ASP A 306 5.47 9.49 13.33
C ASP A 306 5.27 10.39 14.57
N ARG A 307 6.34 10.99 15.10
CA ARG A 307 6.26 11.97 16.19
C ARG A 307 5.52 13.25 15.74
N VAL A 308 5.77 13.72 14.54
CA VAL A 308 5.04 14.87 13.96
C VAL A 308 3.56 14.56 13.82
N ILE A 309 3.20 13.37 13.30
CA ILE A 309 1.79 12.97 13.14
C ILE A 309 1.11 12.84 14.50
N GLN A 310 1.81 12.31 15.50
CA GLN A 310 1.28 12.26 16.87
C GLN A 310 1.00 13.68 17.40
N ARG A 311 1.91 14.63 17.18
CA ARG A 311 1.70 16.02 17.60
C ARG A 311 0.51 16.67 16.87
N ILE A 312 0.33 16.38 15.58
CA ILE A 312 -0.85 16.83 14.82
C ILE A 312 -2.15 16.31 15.47
N LEU A 313 -2.19 15.03 15.86
CA LEU A 313 -3.35 14.46 16.56
C LEU A 313 -3.63 15.15 17.90
N ASP A 314 -2.58 15.54 18.62
CA ASP A 314 -2.71 16.18 19.94
C ASP A 314 -3.25 17.62 19.85
N VAL A 315 -2.99 18.34 18.75
CA VAL A 315 -3.34 19.78 18.61
C VAL A 315 -4.55 20.02 17.72
N VAL A 316 -4.91 19.12 16.82
CA VAL A 316 -6.10 19.22 15.97
C VAL A 316 -7.29 18.64 16.70
N ALA A 317 -8.20 19.51 17.15
CA ALA A 317 -9.39 19.09 17.85
C ALA A 317 -10.32 18.24 16.96
N VAL A 318 -10.87 17.20 17.51
CA VAL A 318 -12.00 16.47 16.91
C VAL A 318 -13.22 17.38 17.02
N ALA A 319 -13.85 17.71 15.90
CA ALA A 319 -15.02 18.58 15.83
C ALA A 319 -16.30 17.89 16.31
#